data_026f2cff88dd01aaeba781ac17c95107
#
_entry.id   026f2cff88dd01aaeba781ac17c95107
#
_cell.length_a   1.000
_cell.length_b   1.000
_cell.length_c   1.000
_cell.angle_alpha   90.00
_cell.angle_beta   90.00
_cell.angle_gamma   90.00
#
_symmetry.space_group_name_H-M   'P 1'
#
loop_
_entity.id
_entity.type
_entity.pdbx_description
1 polymer ?
#
loop_
_entity_poly.entity_id
_entity_poly.type
_entity_poly.pdbx_seq_one_letter_code
_entity_poly.pdbx_strand_id
1 'polypeptide(L)'
;MKQEQMKIWERFLKGLLVMTGILFIATGIGYLFRYLGFSEENIIIVYILGVLIIAIITVNRGWSVCYSLLSVLLFNFLFTEPRFTFSSYDYGYPVTFVTVFIAAMIVSNLTIQIRKQGYRAEQMALRTRILLETNQMLQKAKNADEMIEETARHLMRMMGKNVIYYRAEDGILSEPRFCMAEPGAAKMLYLQQRERQAAQWVFENRKRAGTGMDQYPDAHCLYLAIRNEDMVYGVIGIALEGMMMDVYEQNLILSILGECALALEKEGYNRKREEALAQAKNEQLRANLLRSISHDLRTPLTSISGSAGILLNSASALGEEKQKQLYKGIYDDSMWLINLVENLLSVTRLEDGTMNLNLQIELVDEVIEGALKHISRDHSDYELKFIHSEELLLAKMDSRLFIQVIINIVDNALKYTPKGSKIEIYARKENQMIAISIADNGKGIADCAKEKIFDMFYTADSKVADSRRGLGLGLFLCKSIIQAHGGTIQVADNVPHGTIFTFTLQAEEVTLNE
;
A
#
# COMPACT_ATOMS: atom_id res chain seq x y z
N MET A 1 -49.15 -7.70 -19.27
CA MET A 1 -50.14 -6.92 -20.04
C MET A 1 -51.26 -6.37 -19.14
N LYS A 2 -52.11 -7.15 -18.41
CA LYS A 2 -53.20 -6.60 -17.55
C LYS A 2 -52.69 -5.67 -16.42
N GLN A 3 -51.60 -5.96 -15.77
CA GLN A 3 -51.06 -5.11 -14.70
C GLN A 3 -50.44 -3.79 -15.20
N GLU A 4 -49.84 -3.76 -16.38
CA GLU A 4 -49.33 -2.52 -16.98
C GLU A 4 -50.46 -1.61 -17.46
N GLN A 5 -51.51 -2.18 -18.05
CA GLN A 5 -52.72 -1.42 -18.41
C GLN A 5 -53.39 -0.80 -17.19
N MET A 6 -53.46 -1.52 -16.08
CA MET A 6 -54.04 -1.03 -14.82
C MET A 6 -53.26 0.14 -14.24
N LYS A 7 -51.90 0.08 -14.27
CA LYS A 7 -51.04 1.20 -13.85
C LYS A 7 -51.17 2.44 -14.75
N ILE A 8 -51.36 2.25 -16.04
CA ILE A 8 -51.58 3.36 -17.00
C ILE A 8 -52.93 4.04 -16.70
N TRP A 9 -53.98 3.29 -16.46
CA TRP A 9 -55.32 3.81 -16.10
C TRP A 9 -55.32 4.55 -14.76
N GLU A 10 -54.64 4.04 -13.75
CA GLU A 10 -54.51 4.73 -12.45
C GLU A 10 -53.76 6.08 -12.59
N ARG A 11 -52.70 6.14 -13.39
CA ARG A 11 -51.98 7.40 -13.66
C ARG A 11 -52.85 8.40 -14.44
N PHE A 12 -53.63 7.91 -15.38
CA PHE A 12 -54.57 8.74 -16.14
C PHE A 12 -55.65 9.31 -15.24
N LEU A 13 -56.32 8.49 -14.41
CA LEU A 13 -57.34 8.92 -13.48
C LEU A 13 -56.79 9.94 -12.45
N LYS A 14 -55.61 9.71 -11.92
CA LYS A 14 -54.94 10.69 -11.04
C LYS A 14 -54.68 12.03 -11.73
N GLY A 15 -54.22 12.00 -12.95
CA GLY A 15 -53.96 13.22 -13.74
C GLY A 15 -55.25 14.00 -13.99
N LEU A 16 -56.33 13.30 -14.34
CA LEU A 16 -57.63 13.89 -14.56
C LEU A 16 -58.23 14.52 -13.29
N LEU A 17 -58.15 13.82 -12.16
CA LEU A 17 -58.63 14.32 -10.84
C LEU A 17 -57.85 15.58 -10.41
N VAL A 18 -56.56 15.59 -10.58
CA VAL A 18 -55.72 16.76 -10.23
C VAL A 18 -56.05 17.94 -11.16
N MET A 19 -56.17 17.70 -12.47
CA MET A 19 -56.51 18.73 -13.43
C MET A 19 -57.88 19.37 -13.13
N THR A 20 -58.94 18.58 -12.94
CA THR A 20 -60.29 19.08 -12.64
C THR A 20 -60.36 19.77 -11.27
N GLY A 21 -59.65 19.27 -10.25
CA GLY A 21 -59.57 19.91 -8.94
C GLY A 21 -58.92 21.30 -8.99
N ILE A 22 -57.79 21.44 -9.69
CA ILE A 22 -57.10 22.74 -9.81
C ILE A 22 -57.95 23.72 -10.65
N LEU A 23 -58.56 23.23 -11.71
CA LEU A 23 -59.44 24.05 -12.53
C LEU A 23 -60.64 24.59 -11.73
N PHE A 24 -61.23 23.75 -10.90
CA PHE A 24 -62.35 24.15 -10.02
C PHE A 24 -61.92 25.20 -8.98
N ILE A 25 -60.72 25.00 -8.36
CA ILE A 25 -60.16 25.97 -7.39
C ILE A 25 -59.84 27.30 -8.09
N ALA A 26 -59.19 27.27 -9.25
CA ALA A 26 -58.87 28.47 -10.01
C ALA A 26 -60.12 29.27 -10.42
N THR A 27 -61.18 28.56 -10.83
CA THR A 27 -62.49 29.18 -11.17
C THR A 27 -63.15 29.77 -9.91
N GLY A 28 -63.10 29.09 -8.79
CA GLY A 28 -63.61 29.60 -7.51
C GLY A 28 -62.90 30.90 -7.05
N ILE A 29 -61.57 30.93 -7.16
CA ILE A 29 -60.79 32.15 -6.88
C ILE A 29 -61.15 33.25 -7.88
N GLY A 30 -61.34 32.93 -9.15
CA GLY A 30 -61.80 33.87 -10.17
C GLY A 30 -63.15 34.54 -9.83
N TYR A 31 -64.11 33.78 -9.37
CA TYR A 31 -65.41 34.33 -8.88
C TYR A 31 -65.22 35.20 -7.64
N LEU A 32 -64.34 34.80 -6.69
CA LEU A 32 -64.03 35.60 -5.51
C LEU A 32 -63.37 36.95 -5.91
N PHE A 33 -62.41 36.94 -6.81
CA PHE A 33 -61.76 38.16 -7.30
C PHE A 33 -62.72 39.11 -7.96
N ARG A 34 -63.63 38.57 -8.72
CA ARG A 34 -64.69 39.36 -9.34
C ARG A 34 -65.66 39.96 -8.31
N TYR A 35 -66.03 39.17 -7.29
CA TYR A 35 -66.87 39.69 -6.21
C TYR A 35 -66.21 40.84 -5.44
N LEU A 36 -64.88 40.79 -5.29
CA LEU A 36 -64.06 41.81 -4.67
C LEU A 36 -63.74 43.02 -5.60
N GLY A 37 -64.22 43.02 -6.87
CA GLY A 37 -64.04 44.09 -7.84
C GLY A 37 -62.67 44.17 -8.50
N PHE A 38 -61.86 43.04 -8.49
CA PHE A 38 -60.59 42.96 -9.18
C PHE A 38 -60.82 42.90 -10.71
N SER A 39 -59.78 43.35 -11.46
CA SER A 39 -59.81 43.32 -12.92
C SER A 39 -59.74 41.88 -13.47
N GLU A 40 -60.24 41.69 -14.71
CA GLU A 40 -60.21 40.38 -15.41
C GLU A 40 -58.78 39.87 -15.61
N GLU A 41 -57.79 40.74 -15.74
CA GLU A 41 -56.36 40.36 -15.86
C GLU A 41 -55.85 39.57 -14.66
N ASN A 42 -56.32 39.91 -13.44
CA ASN A 42 -55.96 39.19 -12.22
C ASN A 42 -56.48 37.76 -12.20
N ILE A 43 -57.62 37.50 -12.81
CA ILE A 43 -58.23 36.18 -12.94
C ILE A 43 -57.40 35.32 -13.93
N ILE A 44 -56.91 35.92 -15.04
CA ILE A 44 -56.05 35.26 -16.00
C ILE A 44 -54.76 34.73 -15.32
N ILE A 45 -54.14 35.53 -14.42
CA ILE A 45 -52.96 35.13 -13.67
C ILE A 45 -53.21 33.89 -12.81
N VAL A 46 -54.40 33.78 -12.20
CA VAL A 46 -54.78 32.59 -11.39
C VAL A 46 -54.83 31.32 -12.26
N TYR A 47 -55.35 31.40 -13.49
CA TYR A 47 -55.37 30.28 -14.42
C TYR A 47 -53.94 29.89 -14.89
N ILE A 48 -53.06 30.87 -15.14
CA ILE A 48 -51.65 30.62 -15.46
C ILE A 48 -50.96 29.94 -14.31
N LEU A 49 -51.20 30.36 -13.04
CA LEU A 49 -50.69 29.69 -11.86
C LEU A 49 -51.17 28.23 -11.79
N GLY A 50 -52.42 27.95 -12.14
CA GLY A 50 -52.95 26.60 -12.25
C GLY A 50 -52.18 25.72 -13.24
N VAL A 51 -51.77 26.28 -14.42
CA VAL A 51 -50.90 25.57 -15.38
C VAL A 51 -49.58 25.16 -14.75
N LEU A 52 -48.94 26.10 -14.01
CA LEU A 52 -47.67 25.85 -13.33
C LEU A 52 -47.82 24.73 -12.28
N ILE A 53 -48.86 24.75 -11.47
CA ILE A 53 -49.12 23.73 -10.46
C ILE A 53 -49.34 22.36 -11.10
N ILE A 54 -50.08 22.25 -12.19
CA ILE A 54 -50.27 21.01 -12.93
C ILE A 54 -48.94 20.50 -13.51
N ALA A 55 -48.15 21.39 -14.11
CA ALA A 55 -46.84 21.04 -14.65
C ALA A 55 -45.91 20.44 -13.58
N ILE A 56 -45.98 20.98 -12.33
CA ILE A 56 -45.21 20.48 -11.19
C ILE A 56 -45.73 19.12 -10.71
N ILE A 57 -47.03 18.91 -10.62
CA ILE A 57 -47.61 17.69 -10.05
C ILE A 57 -47.60 16.53 -11.04
N THR A 58 -48.05 16.75 -12.28
CA THR A 58 -48.28 15.65 -13.25
C THR A 58 -47.05 15.25 -14.07
N VAL A 59 -46.06 16.12 -14.20
CA VAL A 59 -44.83 15.91 -15.01
C VAL A 59 -45.08 15.52 -16.48
N ASN A 60 -46.32 15.60 -16.93
CA ASN A 60 -46.73 15.21 -18.27
C ASN A 60 -47.23 16.44 -19.04
N ARG A 61 -46.61 16.71 -20.20
CA ARG A 61 -46.93 17.83 -21.09
C ARG A 61 -48.41 17.81 -21.53
N GLY A 62 -49.00 16.61 -21.76
CA GLY A 62 -50.37 16.47 -22.17
C GLY A 62 -51.36 17.10 -21.23
N TRP A 63 -51.19 16.89 -19.91
CA TRP A 63 -52.09 17.45 -18.90
C TRP A 63 -51.99 18.98 -18.82
N SER A 64 -50.81 19.54 -18.90
CA SER A 64 -50.60 20.99 -18.88
C SER A 64 -51.19 21.68 -20.09
N VAL A 65 -51.06 21.07 -21.30
CA VAL A 65 -51.68 21.57 -22.52
C VAL A 65 -53.20 21.48 -22.43
N CYS A 66 -53.75 20.34 -22.01
CA CYS A 66 -55.18 20.19 -21.83
C CYS A 66 -55.78 21.20 -20.85
N TYR A 67 -55.07 21.40 -19.70
CA TYR A 67 -55.49 22.40 -18.71
C TYR A 67 -55.44 23.82 -19.29
N SER A 68 -54.39 24.23 -19.99
CA SER A 68 -54.24 25.56 -20.56
C SER A 68 -55.36 25.85 -21.57
N LEU A 69 -55.71 24.86 -22.37
CA LEU A 69 -56.80 24.98 -23.37
C LEU A 69 -58.17 25.09 -22.68
N LEU A 70 -58.43 24.22 -21.68
CA LEU A 70 -59.63 24.28 -20.87
C LEU A 70 -59.77 25.57 -20.06
N SER A 71 -58.67 26.06 -19.49
CA SER A 71 -58.63 27.29 -18.70
C SER A 71 -58.98 28.52 -19.54
N VAL A 72 -58.46 28.59 -20.77
CA VAL A 72 -58.80 29.67 -21.71
C VAL A 72 -60.25 29.62 -22.10
N LEU A 73 -60.80 28.44 -22.44
CA LEU A 73 -62.19 28.27 -22.79
C LEU A 73 -63.11 28.60 -21.59
N LEU A 74 -62.76 28.16 -20.39
CA LEU A 74 -63.57 28.41 -19.19
C LEU A 74 -63.52 29.89 -18.78
N PHE A 75 -62.36 30.55 -18.89
CA PHE A 75 -62.25 31.98 -18.66
C PHE A 75 -63.12 32.78 -19.63
N ASN A 76 -63.07 32.46 -20.94
CA ASN A 76 -63.89 33.11 -21.93
C ASN A 76 -65.39 32.94 -21.64
N PHE A 77 -65.82 31.72 -21.31
CA PHE A 77 -67.24 31.41 -21.05
C PHE A 77 -67.78 32.07 -19.77
N LEU A 78 -66.99 32.14 -18.69
CA LEU A 78 -67.46 32.56 -17.37
C LEU A 78 -67.19 34.03 -17.03
N PHE A 79 -66.14 34.63 -17.57
CA PHE A 79 -65.67 35.93 -17.14
C PHE A 79 -65.68 37.03 -18.22
N THR A 80 -65.72 36.65 -19.54
CA THR A 80 -65.73 37.59 -20.63
C THR A 80 -67.17 38.01 -21.00
N GLU A 81 -67.43 39.29 -21.34
CA GLU A 81 -68.73 39.79 -21.79
C GLU A 81 -68.93 39.60 -23.30
N PRO A 82 -70.12 39.13 -23.81
CA PRO A 82 -71.30 38.67 -23.04
C PRO A 82 -71.11 37.26 -22.46
N ARG A 83 -71.41 37.11 -21.15
CA ARG A 83 -71.17 35.88 -20.37
C ARG A 83 -72.03 34.70 -20.86
N PHE A 84 -71.50 33.49 -20.57
CA PHE A 84 -72.13 32.22 -20.94
C PHE A 84 -72.31 32.03 -22.46
N THR A 85 -71.49 32.80 -23.22
CA THR A 85 -71.36 32.66 -24.66
C THR A 85 -69.90 32.52 -25.06
N PHE A 86 -69.60 31.93 -26.19
CA PHE A 86 -68.24 31.85 -26.73
C PHE A 86 -67.91 32.98 -27.72
N SER A 87 -68.86 33.96 -27.89
CA SER A 87 -68.69 35.15 -28.74
C SER A 87 -68.14 36.30 -27.91
N SER A 88 -67.09 36.92 -28.41
CA SER A 88 -66.46 38.10 -27.82
C SER A 88 -66.70 39.30 -28.77
N TYR A 89 -67.17 40.43 -28.23
CA TYR A 89 -67.34 41.67 -29.01
C TYR A 89 -66.09 42.51 -29.12
N ASP A 90 -65.08 42.25 -28.27
CA ASP A 90 -63.82 43.00 -28.30
C ASP A 90 -62.75 42.23 -29.12
N TYR A 91 -62.16 42.89 -30.10
CA TYR A 91 -61.09 42.37 -30.92
C TYR A 91 -59.79 42.05 -30.18
N GLY A 92 -59.63 42.51 -28.94
CA GLY A 92 -58.48 42.25 -28.10
C GLY A 92 -58.42 40.84 -27.52
N TYR A 93 -59.58 40.21 -27.23
CA TYR A 93 -59.63 38.91 -26.54
C TYR A 93 -58.96 37.74 -27.25
N PRO A 94 -59.06 37.57 -28.58
CA PRO A 94 -58.36 36.48 -29.27
C PRO A 94 -56.83 36.58 -29.11
N VAL A 95 -56.30 37.82 -29.14
CA VAL A 95 -54.84 38.03 -28.93
C VAL A 95 -54.43 37.66 -27.49
N THR A 96 -55.24 38.05 -26.50
CA THR A 96 -55.03 37.69 -25.08
C THR A 96 -55.06 36.18 -24.88
N PHE A 97 -55.96 35.45 -25.52
CA PHE A 97 -56.04 33.99 -25.42
C PHE A 97 -54.81 33.29 -26.01
N VAL A 98 -54.38 33.75 -27.19
CA VAL A 98 -53.15 33.21 -27.82
C VAL A 98 -51.90 33.48 -26.96
N THR A 99 -51.77 34.67 -26.41
CA THR A 99 -50.63 35.03 -25.57
C THR A 99 -50.63 34.25 -24.27
N VAL A 100 -51.75 34.08 -23.59
CA VAL A 100 -51.92 33.25 -22.38
C VAL A 100 -51.60 31.80 -22.66
N PHE A 101 -52.05 31.25 -23.79
CA PHE A 101 -51.77 29.89 -24.19
C PHE A 101 -50.26 29.66 -24.45
N ILE A 102 -49.63 30.60 -25.18
CA ILE A 102 -48.18 30.55 -25.42
C ILE A 102 -47.39 30.67 -24.13
N ALA A 103 -47.77 31.60 -23.23
CA ALA A 103 -47.14 31.74 -21.92
C ALA A 103 -47.27 30.46 -21.06
N ALA A 104 -48.45 29.85 -21.03
CA ALA A 104 -48.72 28.59 -20.34
C ALA A 104 -47.86 27.44 -20.93
N MET A 105 -47.71 27.36 -22.23
CA MET A 105 -46.86 26.36 -22.89
C MET A 105 -45.36 26.55 -22.53
N ILE A 106 -44.88 27.80 -22.53
CA ILE A 106 -43.49 28.10 -22.17
C ILE A 106 -43.24 27.72 -20.70
N VAL A 107 -44.10 28.16 -19.79
CA VAL A 107 -43.99 27.87 -18.34
C VAL A 107 -44.04 26.35 -18.08
N SER A 108 -44.97 25.63 -18.73
CA SER A 108 -45.06 24.17 -18.60
C SER A 108 -43.77 23.48 -19.07
N ASN A 109 -43.26 23.86 -20.26
CA ASN A 109 -42.01 23.28 -20.77
C ASN A 109 -40.82 23.55 -19.87
N LEU A 110 -40.68 24.80 -19.41
CA LEU A 110 -39.58 25.20 -18.53
C LEU A 110 -39.62 24.42 -17.19
N THR A 111 -40.81 24.31 -16.58
CA THR A 111 -41.01 23.57 -15.32
C THR A 111 -40.62 22.10 -15.45
N ILE A 112 -41.05 21.43 -16.52
CA ILE A 112 -40.72 20.03 -16.79
C ILE A 112 -39.21 19.88 -17.02
N GLN A 113 -38.60 20.82 -17.72
CA GLN A 113 -37.16 20.80 -18.00
C GLN A 113 -36.35 20.97 -16.71
N ILE A 114 -36.68 21.94 -15.87
CA ILE A 114 -36.03 22.18 -14.58
C ILE A 114 -36.13 20.94 -13.69
N ARG A 115 -37.32 20.35 -13.59
CA ARG A 115 -37.51 19.14 -12.78
C ARG A 115 -36.70 17.95 -13.28
N LYS A 116 -36.61 17.78 -14.62
CA LYS A 116 -35.81 16.73 -15.24
C LYS A 116 -34.29 16.94 -15.01
N GLN A 117 -33.86 18.21 -15.03
CA GLN A 117 -32.49 18.56 -14.68
C GLN A 117 -32.19 18.31 -13.19
N GLY A 118 -33.11 18.70 -12.30
CA GLY A 118 -32.98 18.45 -10.86
C GLY A 118 -32.82 16.96 -10.54
N TYR A 119 -33.69 16.11 -11.12
CA TYR A 119 -33.60 14.66 -10.92
C TYR A 119 -32.27 14.07 -11.45
N ARG A 120 -31.82 14.53 -12.63
CA ARG A 120 -30.52 14.11 -13.19
C ARG A 120 -29.35 14.57 -12.30
N ALA A 121 -29.41 15.79 -11.80
CA ALA A 121 -28.39 16.33 -10.91
C ALA A 121 -28.30 15.53 -9.59
N GLU A 122 -29.44 15.16 -9.00
CA GLU A 122 -29.52 14.33 -7.80
C GLU A 122 -28.92 12.94 -8.02
N GLN A 123 -29.29 12.28 -9.13
CA GLN A 123 -28.70 10.98 -9.49
C GLN A 123 -27.18 11.07 -9.71
N MET A 124 -26.72 12.16 -10.36
CA MET A 124 -25.30 12.36 -10.60
C MET A 124 -24.53 12.64 -9.31
N ALA A 125 -25.11 13.42 -8.40
CA ALA A 125 -24.55 13.68 -7.07
C ALA A 125 -24.43 12.39 -6.24
N LEU A 126 -25.46 11.55 -6.23
CA LEU A 126 -25.47 10.27 -5.55
C LEU A 126 -24.38 9.32 -6.12
N ARG A 127 -24.30 9.23 -7.46
CA ARG A 127 -23.26 8.43 -8.12
C ARG A 127 -21.85 8.91 -7.76
N THR A 128 -21.63 10.22 -7.82
CA THR A 128 -20.32 10.81 -7.48
C THR A 128 -19.94 10.52 -6.03
N ARG A 129 -20.90 10.63 -5.11
CA ARG A 129 -20.69 10.32 -3.69
C ARG A 129 -20.28 8.86 -3.49
N ILE A 130 -20.99 7.92 -4.10
CA ILE A 130 -20.69 6.48 -3.99
C ILE A 130 -19.29 6.18 -4.54
N LEU A 131 -18.92 6.74 -5.70
CA LEU A 131 -17.59 6.55 -6.27
C LEU A 131 -16.49 7.16 -5.39
N LEU A 132 -16.74 8.33 -4.79
CA LEU A 132 -15.79 8.94 -3.85
C LEU A 132 -15.60 8.08 -2.61
N GLU A 133 -16.68 7.57 -2.00
CA GLU A 133 -16.64 6.64 -0.87
C GLU A 133 -15.87 5.36 -1.23
N THR A 134 -16.13 4.81 -2.44
CA THR A 134 -15.40 3.64 -2.96
C THR A 134 -13.91 3.92 -3.08
N ASN A 135 -13.53 5.04 -3.68
CA ASN A 135 -12.11 5.40 -3.85
C ASN A 135 -11.41 5.60 -2.50
N GLN A 136 -12.04 6.30 -1.54
CA GLN A 136 -11.49 6.46 -0.19
C GLN A 136 -11.30 5.14 0.54
N MET A 137 -12.22 4.19 0.36
CA MET A 137 -12.14 2.85 0.92
C MET A 137 -10.97 2.08 0.30
N LEU A 138 -10.83 2.08 -1.03
CA LEU A 138 -9.75 1.42 -1.75
C LEU A 138 -8.36 1.97 -1.40
N GLN A 139 -8.25 3.28 -1.15
CA GLN A 139 -6.99 3.90 -0.72
C GLN A 139 -6.55 3.48 0.69
N LYS A 140 -7.46 3.03 1.55
CA LYS A 140 -7.15 2.54 2.90
C LYS A 140 -6.76 1.07 2.94
N ALA A 141 -7.12 0.31 1.93
CA ALA A 141 -6.80 -1.10 1.83
C ALA A 141 -5.29 -1.31 1.67
N LYS A 142 -4.74 -2.28 2.40
CA LYS A 142 -3.29 -2.54 2.48
C LYS A 142 -2.76 -3.41 1.34
N ASN A 143 -3.62 -4.21 0.75
CA ASN A 143 -3.26 -5.17 -0.29
C ASN A 143 -4.43 -5.46 -1.23
N ALA A 144 -4.15 -6.16 -2.32
CA ALA A 144 -5.14 -6.52 -3.34
C ALA A 144 -6.32 -7.34 -2.80
N ASP A 145 -6.08 -8.24 -1.85
CA ASP A 145 -7.14 -9.05 -1.22
C ASP A 145 -8.14 -8.17 -0.47
N GLU A 146 -7.63 -7.27 0.34
CA GLU A 146 -8.46 -6.33 1.11
C GLU A 146 -9.24 -5.38 0.19
N MET A 147 -8.66 -4.95 -0.94
CA MET A 147 -9.36 -4.13 -1.94
C MET A 147 -10.58 -4.85 -2.51
N ILE A 148 -10.43 -6.12 -2.90
CA ILE A 148 -11.53 -6.92 -3.46
C ILE A 148 -12.58 -7.20 -2.37
N GLU A 149 -12.15 -7.57 -1.18
CA GLU A 149 -13.05 -7.85 -0.05
C GLU A 149 -13.86 -6.61 0.35
N GLU A 150 -13.22 -5.46 0.50
CA GLU A 150 -13.93 -4.22 0.84
C GLU A 150 -14.88 -3.78 -0.29
N THR A 151 -14.51 -3.99 -1.56
CA THR A 151 -15.40 -3.76 -2.69
C THR A 151 -16.64 -4.66 -2.62
N ALA A 152 -16.45 -5.95 -2.34
CA ALA A 152 -17.56 -6.90 -2.18
C ALA A 152 -18.45 -6.52 -0.99
N ARG A 153 -17.87 -6.12 0.13
CA ARG A 153 -18.58 -5.65 1.33
C ARG A 153 -19.34 -4.35 1.09
N HIS A 154 -18.76 -3.43 0.33
CA HIS A 154 -19.42 -2.19 -0.08
C HIS A 154 -20.63 -2.45 -0.97
N LEU A 155 -20.49 -3.32 -1.98
CA LEU A 155 -21.59 -3.74 -2.83
C LEU A 155 -22.70 -4.45 -2.04
N MET A 156 -22.33 -5.32 -1.09
CA MET A 156 -23.28 -5.98 -0.21
C MET A 156 -24.10 -4.96 0.61
N ARG A 157 -23.45 -3.98 1.23
CA ARG A 157 -24.13 -2.93 2.03
C ARG A 157 -25.03 -2.06 1.17
N MET A 158 -24.57 -1.68 -0.01
CA MET A 158 -25.31 -0.80 -0.93
C MET A 158 -26.57 -1.47 -1.46
N MET A 159 -26.50 -2.76 -1.79
CA MET A 159 -27.57 -3.48 -2.43
C MET A 159 -28.46 -4.28 -1.46
N GLY A 160 -27.99 -4.52 -0.23
CA GLY A 160 -28.64 -5.42 0.72
C GLY A 160 -28.69 -6.88 0.26
N LYS A 161 -27.75 -7.29 -0.62
CA LYS A 161 -27.71 -8.63 -1.24
C LYS A 161 -26.43 -9.34 -0.90
N ASN A 162 -26.48 -10.69 -0.93
CA ASN A 162 -25.30 -11.50 -0.75
C ASN A 162 -24.33 -11.32 -1.92
N VAL A 163 -23.06 -11.19 -1.63
CA VAL A 163 -21.99 -11.02 -2.62
C VAL A 163 -20.96 -12.11 -2.43
N ILE A 164 -20.58 -12.75 -3.53
CA ILE A 164 -19.53 -13.75 -3.61
C ILE A 164 -18.39 -13.16 -4.42
N TYR A 165 -17.15 -13.41 -4.03
CA TYR A 165 -16.01 -12.91 -4.79
C TYR A 165 -14.92 -13.96 -4.90
N TYR A 166 -14.24 -13.90 -6.04
CA TYR A 166 -13.11 -14.75 -6.41
C TYR A 166 -11.95 -13.84 -6.79
N ARG A 167 -10.77 -14.08 -6.24
CA ARG A 167 -9.55 -13.41 -6.66
C ARG A 167 -8.91 -14.17 -7.81
N ALA A 168 -8.32 -13.47 -8.77
CA ALA A 168 -7.48 -14.07 -9.80
C ALA A 168 -6.01 -13.98 -9.38
N GLU A 169 -5.35 -15.13 -9.30
CA GLU A 169 -3.91 -15.27 -9.08
C GLU A 169 -3.33 -16.16 -10.15
N ASP A 170 -2.27 -15.72 -10.83
CA ASP A 170 -1.55 -16.48 -11.85
C ASP A 170 -2.45 -17.13 -12.92
N GLY A 171 -3.55 -16.43 -13.29
CA GLY A 171 -4.49 -16.92 -14.30
C GLY A 171 -5.52 -17.94 -13.79
N ILE A 172 -5.63 -18.12 -12.49
CA ILE A 172 -6.56 -19.07 -11.86
C ILE A 172 -7.43 -18.31 -10.85
N LEU A 173 -8.74 -18.66 -10.79
CA LEU A 173 -9.63 -18.13 -9.75
C LEU A 173 -9.42 -18.87 -8.42
N SER A 174 -9.33 -18.11 -7.34
CA SER A 174 -9.30 -18.62 -5.96
C SER A 174 -10.59 -19.35 -5.59
N GLU A 175 -10.61 -19.95 -4.39
CA GLU A 175 -11.86 -20.41 -3.80
C GLU A 175 -12.81 -19.23 -3.48
N PRO A 176 -14.15 -19.46 -3.54
CA PRO A 176 -15.13 -18.42 -3.30
C PRO A 176 -15.08 -17.90 -1.87
N ARG A 177 -15.09 -16.58 -1.72
CA ARG A 177 -15.27 -15.89 -0.45
C ARG A 177 -16.61 -15.16 -0.44
N PHE A 178 -17.18 -14.95 0.74
CA PHE A 178 -18.57 -14.51 0.89
C PHE A 178 -18.70 -13.27 1.75
N CYS A 179 -19.46 -12.29 1.27
CA CYS A 179 -20.01 -11.20 2.06
C CYS A 179 -21.53 -11.40 2.14
N MET A 180 -22.02 -11.79 3.32
CA MET A 180 -23.44 -12.13 3.53
C MET A 180 -24.18 -10.95 4.15
N ALA A 181 -25.31 -10.56 3.55
CA ALA A 181 -26.16 -9.50 4.06
C ALA A 181 -26.93 -9.95 5.32
N GLU A 182 -27.32 -11.25 5.38
CA GLU A 182 -27.98 -11.84 6.53
C GLU A 182 -27.15 -12.98 7.13
N PRO A 183 -26.96 -13.00 8.47
CA PRO A 183 -26.30 -14.11 9.15
C PRO A 183 -27.21 -15.36 9.05
N GLY A 184 -26.73 -16.41 8.40
CA GLY A 184 -27.48 -17.68 8.26
C GLY A 184 -28.04 -17.97 6.88
N ALA A 185 -27.90 -17.07 5.91
CA ALA A 185 -28.20 -17.37 4.52
C ALA A 185 -27.42 -18.61 4.03
N ALA A 186 -28.08 -19.46 3.26
CA ALA A 186 -27.54 -20.75 2.85
C ALA A 186 -26.35 -20.60 1.90
N LYS A 187 -25.11 -20.51 2.43
CA LYS A 187 -23.87 -20.50 1.66
C LYS A 187 -23.74 -21.69 0.70
N MET A 188 -24.36 -22.82 1.05
CA MET A 188 -24.39 -24.04 0.23
C MET A 188 -24.95 -23.82 -1.17
N LEU A 189 -25.90 -22.89 -1.35
CA LEU A 189 -26.45 -22.57 -2.68
C LEU A 189 -25.39 -21.97 -3.62
N TYR A 190 -24.46 -21.22 -3.07
CA TYR A 190 -23.43 -20.51 -3.83
C TYR A 190 -22.13 -21.32 -4.00
N LEU A 191 -22.04 -22.51 -3.36
CA LEU A 191 -20.92 -23.45 -3.50
C LEU A 191 -21.15 -24.51 -4.59
N GLN A 192 -22.30 -24.47 -5.27
CA GLN A 192 -22.60 -25.42 -6.33
C GLN A 192 -21.64 -25.25 -7.49
N GLN A 193 -21.31 -26.37 -8.14
CA GLN A 193 -20.40 -26.40 -9.28
C GLN A 193 -20.81 -25.45 -10.41
N ARG A 194 -22.11 -25.22 -10.59
CA ARG A 194 -22.67 -24.29 -11.57
C ARG A 194 -22.25 -22.85 -11.34
N GLU A 195 -22.24 -22.41 -10.08
CA GLU A 195 -21.80 -21.07 -9.71
C GLU A 195 -20.32 -20.85 -10.02
N ARG A 196 -19.49 -21.86 -9.71
CA ARG A 196 -18.06 -21.81 -10.03
C ARG A 196 -17.81 -21.79 -11.54
N GLN A 197 -18.58 -22.57 -12.31
CA GLN A 197 -18.49 -22.58 -13.77
C GLN A 197 -18.87 -21.23 -14.37
N ALA A 198 -19.94 -20.58 -13.86
CA ALA A 198 -20.33 -19.26 -14.30
C ALA A 198 -19.26 -18.21 -13.98
N ALA A 199 -18.65 -18.24 -12.78
CA ALA A 199 -17.55 -17.37 -12.41
C ALA A 199 -16.31 -17.59 -13.30
N GLN A 200 -15.95 -18.84 -13.55
CA GLN A 200 -14.83 -19.20 -14.42
C GLN A 200 -15.06 -18.72 -15.86
N TRP A 201 -16.26 -18.89 -16.38
CA TRP A 201 -16.61 -18.40 -17.72
C TRP A 201 -16.48 -16.88 -17.83
N VAL A 202 -16.92 -16.13 -16.80
CA VAL A 202 -16.78 -14.67 -16.73
C VAL A 202 -15.30 -14.26 -16.71
N PHE A 203 -14.48 -14.99 -15.97
CA PHE A 203 -13.04 -14.76 -15.92
C PHE A 203 -12.37 -14.92 -17.30
N GLU A 204 -12.69 -16.02 -18.01
CA GLU A 204 -12.11 -16.35 -19.30
C GLU A 204 -12.63 -15.44 -20.44
N ASN A 205 -13.94 -15.19 -20.46
CA ASN A 205 -14.60 -14.48 -21.56
C ASN A 205 -14.74 -12.98 -21.33
N ARG A 206 -14.47 -12.48 -20.11
CA ARG A 206 -14.56 -11.07 -19.73
C ARG A 206 -15.96 -10.47 -19.92
N LYS A 207 -16.98 -11.31 -20.01
CA LYS A 207 -18.39 -10.96 -20.19
C LYS A 207 -19.17 -11.39 -18.96
N ARG A 208 -20.30 -10.76 -18.71
CA ARG A 208 -21.21 -11.12 -17.61
C ARG A 208 -21.95 -12.42 -17.90
N ALA A 209 -22.19 -13.21 -16.86
CA ALA A 209 -22.95 -14.45 -16.92
C ALA A 209 -23.78 -14.67 -15.63
N GLY A 210 -24.72 -15.56 -15.64
CA GLY A 210 -25.55 -15.89 -14.47
C GLY A 210 -26.99 -15.44 -14.63
N THR A 211 -27.66 -15.26 -13.50
CA THR A 211 -29.11 -14.89 -13.44
C THR A 211 -29.44 -13.72 -14.36
N GLY A 212 -30.41 -13.94 -15.25
CA GLY A 212 -30.89 -12.93 -16.20
C GLY A 212 -29.99 -12.71 -17.41
N MET A 213 -28.99 -13.59 -17.64
CA MET A 213 -28.13 -13.57 -18.81
C MET A 213 -28.34 -14.83 -19.66
N ASP A 214 -27.91 -14.79 -20.94
CA ASP A 214 -27.98 -15.92 -21.85
C ASP A 214 -27.06 -17.08 -21.43
N GLN A 215 -25.95 -16.76 -20.78
CA GLN A 215 -24.98 -17.72 -20.27
C GLN A 215 -25.23 -17.99 -18.79
N TYR A 216 -25.39 -19.27 -18.44
CA TYR A 216 -25.69 -19.73 -17.07
C TYR A 216 -26.94 -19.10 -16.44
N PRO A 217 -28.11 -19.06 -17.13
CA PRO A 217 -29.32 -18.41 -16.63
C PRO A 217 -29.84 -19.02 -15.33
N ASP A 218 -29.53 -20.28 -15.07
CA ASP A 218 -29.94 -21.02 -13.88
C ASP A 218 -29.01 -20.80 -12.66
N ALA A 219 -27.95 -20.01 -12.78
CA ALA A 219 -27.12 -19.62 -11.64
C ALA A 219 -27.91 -18.70 -10.71
N HIS A 220 -27.61 -18.73 -9.41
CA HIS A 220 -28.29 -17.90 -8.40
C HIS A 220 -27.74 -16.46 -8.41
N CYS A 221 -26.52 -16.28 -8.92
CA CYS A 221 -25.82 -14.99 -8.94
C CYS A 221 -25.66 -14.45 -10.36
N LEU A 222 -25.61 -13.13 -10.45
CA LEU A 222 -25.05 -12.42 -11.60
C LEU A 222 -23.55 -12.22 -11.37
N TYR A 223 -22.73 -12.79 -12.26
CA TYR A 223 -21.27 -12.71 -12.19
C TYR A 223 -20.72 -11.62 -13.11
N LEU A 224 -19.80 -10.81 -12.56
CA LEU A 224 -19.16 -9.67 -13.21
C LEU A 224 -17.65 -9.70 -12.94
N ALA A 225 -16.84 -9.40 -13.96
CA ALA A 225 -15.40 -9.33 -13.81
C ALA A 225 -14.94 -7.99 -13.22
N ILE A 226 -14.00 -8.04 -12.27
CA ILE A 226 -13.18 -6.90 -11.87
C ILE A 226 -12.04 -6.83 -12.87
N ARG A 227 -12.12 -5.94 -13.84
CA ARG A 227 -11.18 -5.89 -14.95
C ARG A 227 -10.91 -4.47 -15.45
N ASN A 228 -9.72 -4.29 -16.02
CA ASN A 228 -9.43 -3.22 -16.97
C ASN A 228 -9.48 -3.77 -18.42
N GLU A 229 -8.88 -3.07 -19.38
CA GLU A 229 -8.86 -3.50 -20.79
C GLU A 229 -8.11 -4.82 -20.98
N ASP A 230 -7.00 -5.02 -20.28
CA ASP A 230 -6.05 -6.12 -20.51
C ASP A 230 -6.20 -7.29 -19.53
N MET A 231 -6.50 -7.02 -18.26
CA MET A 231 -6.45 -8.03 -17.20
C MET A 231 -7.74 -8.12 -16.40
N VAL A 232 -8.03 -9.35 -15.94
CA VAL A 232 -9.08 -9.63 -14.96
C VAL A 232 -8.41 -9.93 -13.62
N TYR A 233 -8.73 -9.13 -12.60
CA TYR A 233 -8.19 -9.24 -11.24
C TYR A 233 -9.02 -10.12 -10.33
N GLY A 234 -10.29 -10.38 -10.71
CA GLY A 234 -11.23 -11.21 -9.96
C GLY A 234 -12.61 -11.19 -10.57
N VAL A 235 -13.50 -11.94 -9.95
CA VAL A 235 -14.92 -12.04 -10.33
C VAL A 235 -15.79 -11.81 -9.11
N ILE A 236 -16.84 -11.00 -9.26
CA ILE A 236 -17.86 -10.77 -8.23
C ILE A 236 -19.18 -11.35 -8.71
N GLY A 237 -19.84 -12.16 -7.86
CA GLY A 237 -21.18 -12.67 -8.01
C GLY A 237 -22.13 -11.95 -7.04
N ILE A 238 -23.26 -11.47 -7.54
CA ILE A 238 -24.31 -10.80 -6.75
C ILE A 238 -25.56 -11.64 -6.81
N ALA A 239 -26.09 -12.06 -5.66
CA ALA A 239 -27.29 -12.87 -5.57
C ALA A 239 -28.54 -12.04 -5.95
N LEU A 240 -29.25 -12.42 -7.00
CA LEU A 240 -30.40 -11.64 -7.52
C LEU A 240 -31.76 -12.24 -7.16
N GLU A 241 -31.83 -13.49 -6.63
CA GLU A 241 -33.07 -14.16 -6.21
C GLU A 241 -34.24 -14.02 -7.21
N GLY A 242 -33.93 -14.05 -8.51
CA GLY A 242 -34.93 -13.92 -9.59
C GLY A 242 -35.40 -12.48 -9.89
N MET A 243 -34.88 -11.47 -9.20
CA MET A 243 -35.16 -10.06 -9.53
C MET A 243 -34.23 -9.56 -10.65
N MET A 244 -34.81 -8.88 -11.63
CA MET A 244 -34.00 -8.16 -12.63
C MET A 244 -33.44 -6.87 -12.00
N MET A 245 -32.16 -6.65 -12.19
CA MET A 245 -31.45 -5.43 -11.76
C MET A 245 -31.79 -4.26 -12.68
N ASP A 246 -32.04 -3.08 -12.11
CA ASP A 246 -32.24 -1.86 -12.89
C ASP A 246 -30.96 -1.45 -13.62
N VAL A 247 -31.14 -0.82 -14.79
CA VAL A 247 -30.01 -0.34 -15.63
C VAL A 247 -29.11 0.63 -14.86
N TYR A 248 -29.67 1.45 -13.98
CA TYR A 248 -28.91 2.37 -13.14
C TYR A 248 -28.01 1.63 -12.15
N GLU A 249 -28.55 0.63 -11.46
CA GLU A 249 -27.82 -0.23 -10.51
C GLU A 249 -26.68 -0.97 -11.22
N GLN A 250 -26.94 -1.54 -12.41
CA GLN A 250 -25.92 -2.21 -13.21
C GLN A 250 -24.76 -1.29 -13.57
N ASN A 251 -25.04 -0.08 -14.02
CA ASN A 251 -24.01 0.90 -14.38
C ASN A 251 -23.20 1.37 -13.17
N LEU A 252 -23.83 1.48 -12.01
CA LEU A 252 -23.16 1.85 -10.77
C LEU A 252 -22.19 0.76 -10.32
N ILE A 253 -22.63 -0.50 -10.34
CA ILE A 253 -21.76 -1.65 -10.00
C ILE A 253 -20.56 -1.72 -10.94
N LEU A 254 -20.79 -1.61 -12.25
CA LEU A 254 -19.69 -1.61 -13.23
C LEU A 254 -18.70 -0.46 -12.99
N SER A 255 -19.20 0.70 -12.56
CA SER A 255 -18.32 1.82 -12.19
C SER A 255 -17.49 1.50 -10.93
N ILE A 256 -18.08 0.91 -9.90
CA ILE A 256 -17.38 0.48 -8.67
C ILE A 256 -16.32 -0.58 -8.99
N LEU A 257 -16.66 -1.59 -9.81
CA LEU A 257 -15.72 -2.62 -10.23
C LEU A 257 -14.58 -2.05 -11.08
N GLY A 258 -14.86 -1.03 -11.89
CA GLY A 258 -13.84 -0.30 -12.64
C GLY A 258 -12.86 0.45 -11.75
N GLU A 259 -13.35 1.16 -10.71
CA GLU A 259 -12.49 1.80 -9.71
C GLU A 259 -11.64 0.79 -8.94
N CYS A 260 -12.23 -0.36 -8.56
CA CYS A 260 -11.50 -1.45 -7.93
C CYS A 260 -10.37 -1.99 -8.84
N ALA A 261 -10.67 -2.21 -10.12
CA ALA A 261 -9.68 -2.68 -11.10
C ALA A 261 -8.52 -1.70 -11.27
N LEU A 262 -8.81 -0.39 -11.35
CA LEU A 262 -7.79 0.66 -11.42
C LEU A 262 -6.91 0.70 -10.16
N ALA A 263 -7.51 0.54 -8.97
CA ALA A 263 -6.77 0.49 -7.72
C ALA A 263 -5.83 -0.72 -7.66
N LEU A 264 -6.31 -1.91 -8.08
CA LEU A 264 -5.53 -3.15 -8.15
C LEU A 264 -4.37 -3.05 -9.16
N GLU A 265 -4.61 -2.44 -10.30
CA GLU A 265 -3.58 -2.18 -11.30
C GLU A 265 -2.48 -1.28 -10.75
N LYS A 266 -2.86 -0.17 -10.12
CA LYS A 266 -1.92 0.77 -9.49
C LYS A 266 -1.08 0.09 -8.41
N GLU A 267 -1.70 -0.75 -7.58
CA GLU A 267 -1.01 -1.54 -6.55
C GLU A 267 0.02 -2.49 -7.17
N GLY A 268 -0.37 -3.20 -8.23
CA GLY A 268 0.52 -4.08 -8.98
C GLY A 268 1.74 -3.34 -9.57
N TYR A 269 1.54 -2.15 -10.12
CA TYR A 269 2.64 -1.30 -10.61
C TYR A 269 3.55 -0.80 -9.49
N ASN A 270 2.99 -0.39 -8.36
CA ASN A 270 3.76 0.08 -7.22
C ASN A 270 4.65 -1.05 -6.67
N ARG A 271 4.12 -2.25 -6.50
CA ARG A 271 4.87 -3.42 -6.05
C ARG A 271 6.04 -3.75 -6.99
N LYS A 272 5.80 -3.82 -8.29
CA LYS A 272 6.86 -4.05 -9.28
C LYS A 272 7.94 -2.96 -9.26
N ARG A 273 7.53 -1.72 -9.05
CA ARG A 273 8.46 -0.59 -8.93
C ARG A 273 9.33 -0.69 -7.69
N GLU A 274 8.75 -1.06 -6.55
CA GLU A 274 9.50 -1.25 -5.29
C GLU A 274 10.50 -2.40 -5.42
N GLU A 275 10.09 -3.52 -6.00
CA GLU A 275 10.97 -4.67 -6.28
C GLU A 275 12.14 -4.26 -7.20
N ALA A 276 11.87 -3.53 -8.28
CA ALA A 276 12.89 -3.04 -9.20
C ALA A 276 13.85 -2.04 -8.54
N LEU A 277 13.35 -1.14 -7.69
CA LEU A 277 14.17 -0.19 -6.93
C LEU A 277 15.07 -0.91 -5.91
N ALA A 278 14.55 -1.92 -5.22
CA ALA A 278 15.33 -2.74 -4.29
C ALA A 278 16.44 -3.49 -5.02
N GLN A 279 16.14 -4.08 -6.18
CA GLN A 279 17.13 -4.76 -7.02
C GLN A 279 18.21 -3.79 -7.52
N ALA A 280 17.81 -2.62 -8.06
CA ALA A 280 18.75 -1.61 -8.54
C ALA A 280 19.68 -1.10 -7.43
N LYS A 281 19.14 -0.92 -6.21
CA LYS A 281 19.92 -0.54 -5.03
C LYS A 281 20.95 -1.60 -4.66
N ASN A 282 20.58 -2.87 -4.70
CA ASN A 282 21.49 -3.99 -4.45
C ASN A 282 22.61 -4.07 -5.51
N GLU A 283 22.27 -3.90 -6.79
CA GLU A 283 23.27 -3.88 -7.87
C GLU A 283 24.24 -2.69 -7.72
N GLN A 284 23.73 -1.52 -7.35
CA GLN A 284 24.57 -0.34 -7.09
C GLN A 284 25.51 -0.55 -5.90
N LEU A 285 25.03 -1.16 -4.83
CA LEU A 285 25.86 -1.55 -3.69
C LEU A 285 26.97 -2.51 -4.13
N ARG A 286 26.65 -3.57 -4.88
CA ARG A 286 27.64 -4.51 -5.42
C ARG A 286 28.67 -3.83 -6.31
N ALA A 287 28.26 -2.92 -7.18
CA ALA A 287 29.17 -2.18 -8.04
C ALA A 287 30.13 -1.26 -7.24
N ASN A 288 29.63 -0.58 -6.22
CA ASN A 288 30.43 0.26 -5.34
C ASN A 288 31.42 -0.59 -4.53
N LEU A 289 31.00 -1.78 -4.07
CA LEU A 289 31.82 -2.78 -3.41
C LEU A 289 33.02 -3.18 -4.26
N LEU A 290 32.79 -3.64 -5.50
CA LEU A 290 33.81 -4.08 -6.42
C LEU A 290 34.82 -2.96 -6.72
N ARG A 291 34.35 -1.70 -6.82
CA ARG A 291 35.22 -0.54 -7.04
C ARG A 291 36.11 -0.28 -5.83
N SER A 292 35.55 -0.29 -4.62
CA SER A 292 36.33 -0.09 -3.39
C SER A 292 37.37 -1.20 -3.19
N ILE A 293 36.98 -2.46 -3.33
CA ILE A 293 37.86 -3.62 -3.21
C ILE A 293 39.02 -3.52 -4.24
N SER A 294 38.69 -3.18 -5.49
CA SER A 294 39.72 -3.05 -6.55
C SER A 294 40.74 -1.95 -6.25
N HIS A 295 40.28 -0.83 -5.67
CA HIS A 295 41.18 0.25 -5.26
C HIS A 295 42.09 -0.19 -4.12
N ASP A 296 41.53 -0.84 -3.11
CA ASP A 296 42.22 -1.22 -1.89
C ASP A 296 43.17 -2.42 -2.08
N LEU A 297 42.87 -3.31 -3.03
CA LEU A 297 43.81 -4.34 -3.50
C LEU A 297 45.00 -3.76 -4.29
N ARG A 298 44.76 -2.72 -5.10
CA ARG A 298 45.81 -2.14 -5.97
C ARG A 298 46.92 -1.49 -5.18
N THR A 299 46.60 -0.82 -4.08
CA THR A 299 47.60 -0.06 -3.27
C THR A 299 48.71 -0.97 -2.69
N PRO A 300 48.41 -2.04 -1.91
CA PRO A 300 49.44 -2.94 -1.39
C PRO A 300 50.13 -3.74 -2.50
N LEU A 301 49.41 -4.15 -3.55
CA LEU A 301 50.04 -4.82 -4.70
C LEU A 301 51.08 -3.93 -5.37
N THR A 302 50.80 -2.63 -5.51
CA THR A 302 51.75 -1.66 -6.07
C THR A 302 52.96 -1.47 -5.15
N SER A 303 52.73 -1.42 -3.82
CA SER A 303 53.80 -1.34 -2.81
C SER A 303 54.71 -2.57 -2.82
N ILE A 304 54.11 -3.78 -2.82
CA ILE A 304 54.83 -5.05 -2.92
C ILE A 304 55.69 -5.10 -4.20
N SER A 305 55.05 -4.81 -5.35
CA SER A 305 55.74 -4.82 -6.64
C SER A 305 56.87 -3.79 -6.70
N GLY A 306 56.63 -2.57 -6.18
CA GLY A 306 57.66 -1.52 -6.10
C GLY A 306 58.81 -1.91 -5.19
N SER A 307 58.55 -2.41 -3.99
CA SER A 307 59.56 -2.86 -3.04
C SER A 307 60.37 -4.03 -3.57
N ALA A 308 59.71 -5.01 -4.19
CA ALA A 308 60.36 -6.15 -4.83
C ALA A 308 61.24 -5.70 -6.05
N GLY A 309 60.72 -4.75 -6.85
CA GLY A 309 61.46 -4.18 -7.97
C GLY A 309 62.75 -3.44 -7.54
N ILE A 310 62.71 -2.70 -6.43
CA ILE A 310 63.87 -2.03 -5.84
C ILE A 310 64.93 -3.06 -5.36
N LEU A 311 64.40 -4.12 -4.66
CA LEU A 311 65.26 -5.20 -4.19
C LEU A 311 65.95 -5.97 -5.35
N LEU A 312 65.26 -6.22 -6.45
CA LEU A 312 65.79 -6.92 -7.63
C LEU A 312 66.80 -6.10 -8.37
N ASN A 313 66.60 -4.79 -8.50
CA ASN A 313 67.46 -3.95 -9.36
C ASN A 313 68.58 -3.24 -8.61
N SER A 314 68.49 -3.08 -7.29
CA SER A 314 69.39 -2.22 -6.53
C SER A 314 69.82 -2.79 -5.17
N ALA A 315 69.65 -4.09 -4.91
CA ALA A 315 69.94 -4.70 -3.60
C ALA A 315 71.36 -4.45 -3.13
N SER A 316 72.36 -4.56 -4.01
CA SER A 316 73.81 -4.34 -3.71
C SER A 316 74.15 -2.89 -3.33
N ALA A 317 73.33 -1.92 -3.71
CA ALA A 317 73.53 -0.51 -3.39
C ALA A 317 72.73 -0.06 -2.12
N LEU A 318 71.90 -0.92 -1.55
CA LEU A 318 71.11 -0.63 -0.36
C LEU A 318 71.77 -1.20 0.89
N GLY A 319 71.85 -0.43 1.97
CA GLY A 319 72.27 -0.92 3.28
C GLY A 319 71.33 -1.97 3.83
N GLU A 320 71.78 -2.90 4.69
CA GLU A 320 71.05 -4.00 5.26
C GLU A 320 69.75 -3.56 5.94
N GLU A 321 69.77 -2.45 6.63
CA GLU A 321 68.59 -1.90 7.33
C GLU A 321 67.42 -1.55 6.34
N LYS A 322 67.81 -0.98 5.18
CA LYS A 322 66.82 -0.59 4.16
C LYS A 322 66.30 -1.79 3.39
N GLN A 323 67.14 -2.81 3.15
CA GLN A 323 66.68 -4.09 2.61
C GLN A 323 65.68 -4.77 3.55
N LYS A 324 65.94 -4.81 4.86
CA LYS A 324 65.09 -5.38 5.89
C LYS A 324 63.75 -4.64 5.98
N GLN A 325 63.75 -3.31 5.86
CA GLN A 325 62.50 -2.50 5.79
C GLN A 325 61.68 -2.84 4.55
N LEU A 326 62.28 -3.03 3.38
CA LEU A 326 61.56 -3.43 2.17
C LEU A 326 60.98 -4.85 2.25
N TYR A 327 61.74 -5.82 2.79
CA TYR A 327 61.22 -7.18 3.05
C TYR A 327 60.06 -7.16 4.04
N LYS A 328 60.20 -6.38 5.12
CA LYS A 328 59.10 -6.22 6.10
C LYS A 328 57.87 -5.60 5.48
N GLY A 329 58.01 -4.57 4.64
CA GLY A 329 56.89 -3.95 3.91
C GLY A 329 56.17 -4.93 2.98
N ILE A 330 56.93 -5.75 2.22
CA ILE A 330 56.36 -6.78 1.35
C ILE A 330 55.57 -7.82 2.19
N TYR A 331 56.16 -8.25 3.30
CA TYR A 331 55.50 -9.22 4.18
C TYR A 331 54.23 -8.66 4.79
N ASP A 332 54.29 -7.46 5.36
CA ASP A 332 53.15 -6.80 6.01
C ASP A 332 52.00 -6.54 5.02
N ASP A 333 52.29 -6.05 3.82
CA ASP A 333 51.30 -5.83 2.74
C ASP A 333 50.69 -7.15 2.25
N SER A 334 51.47 -8.23 2.18
CA SER A 334 51.01 -9.57 1.79
C SER A 334 50.06 -10.15 2.83
N MET A 335 50.39 -10.03 4.13
CA MET A 335 49.53 -10.49 5.23
C MET A 335 48.23 -9.69 5.28
N TRP A 336 48.31 -8.38 5.01
CA TRP A 336 47.12 -7.55 4.93
C TRP A 336 46.19 -7.99 3.78
N LEU A 337 46.73 -8.32 2.60
CA LEU A 337 45.95 -8.85 1.46
C LEU A 337 45.30 -10.18 1.77
N ILE A 338 45.98 -11.10 2.46
CA ILE A 338 45.42 -12.38 2.88
C ILE A 338 44.19 -12.14 3.79
N ASN A 339 44.35 -11.32 4.81
CA ASN A 339 43.25 -10.99 5.74
C ASN A 339 42.08 -10.31 5.01
N LEU A 340 42.36 -9.47 4.02
CA LEU A 340 41.31 -8.83 3.20
C LEU A 340 40.49 -9.86 2.43
N VAL A 341 41.17 -10.80 1.75
CA VAL A 341 40.52 -11.86 0.96
C VAL A 341 39.70 -12.78 1.86
N GLU A 342 40.22 -13.17 3.02
CA GLU A 342 39.52 -14.01 4.00
C GLU A 342 38.25 -13.32 4.53
N ASN A 343 38.35 -12.03 4.86
CA ASN A 343 37.20 -11.25 5.30
C ASN A 343 36.12 -11.15 4.19
N LEU A 344 36.55 -10.93 2.94
CA LEU A 344 35.64 -10.85 1.79
C LEU A 344 34.91 -12.19 1.54
N LEU A 345 35.66 -13.31 1.58
CA LEU A 345 35.09 -14.65 1.45
C LEU A 345 34.11 -14.96 2.59
N SER A 346 34.40 -14.50 3.78
CA SER A 346 33.49 -14.68 4.95
C SER A 346 32.18 -13.88 4.75
N VAL A 347 32.27 -12.64 4.24
CA VAL A 347 31.10 -11.81 3.94
C VAL A 347 30.24 -12.42 2.83
N THR A 348 30.85 -12.92 1.74
CA THR A 348 30.08 -13.53 0.63
C THR A 348 29.35 -14.80 1.07
N ARG A 349 29.98 -15.64 1.90
CA ARG A 349 29.34 -16.84 2.46
C ARG A 349 28.15 -16.50 3.37
N LEU A 350 28.23 -15.38 4.08
CA LEU A 350 27.14 -14.87 4.91
C LEU A 350 25.95 -14.37 4.08
N GLU A 351 26.22 -13.58 3.02
CA GLU A 351 25.18 -13.05 2.13
C GLU A 351 24.42 -14.16 1.40
N ASP A 352 25.12 -15.19 0.95
CA ASP A 352 24.54 -16.34 0.25
C ASP A 352 23.79 -17.32 1.19
N GLY A 353 23.76 -17.06 2.51
CA GLY A 353 23.16 -17.95 3.49
C GLY A 353 23.82 -19.35 3.56
N THR A 354 25.02 -19.49 2.99
CA THR A 354 25.75 -20.77 2.87
C THR A 354 26.74 -20.98 4.02
N MET A 355 26.73 -20.13 5.04
CA MET A 355 27.61 -20.25 6.20
C MET A 355 27.16 -21.44 7.06
N ASN A 356 27.76 -22.59 6.81
CA ASN A 356 27.60 -23.76 7.67
C ASN A 356 28.40 -23.56 8.96
N LEU A 357 27.70 -23.22 10.07
CA LEU A 357 28.32 -23.11 11.39
C LEU A 357 28.63 -24.50 11.93
N ASN A 358 29.88 -24.71 12.34
CA ASN A 358 30.27 -25.90 13.09
C ASN A 358 30.12 -25.62 14.58
N LEU A 359 28.87 -25.67 15.07
CA LEU A 359 28.56 -25.36 16.47
C LEU A 359 28.97 -26.51 17.39
N GLN A 360 29.93 -26.25 18.29
CA GLN A 360 30.35 -27.14 19.34
C GLN A 360 30.24 -26.46 20.70
N ILE A 361 30.15 -27.23 21.78
CA ILE A 361 30.19 -26.69 23.15
C ILE A 361 31.65 -26.45 23.46
N GLU A 362 32.01 -25.22 23.67
CA GLU A 362 33.38 -24.76 23.87
C GLU A 362 33.50 -23.98 25.17
N LEU A 363 34.66 -24.06 25.83
CA LEU A 363 35.00 -23.24 26.98
C LEU A 363 35.39 -21.84 26.51
N VAL A 364 34.64 -20.83 26.95
CA VAL A 364 34.82 -19.43 26.50
C VAL A 364 36.25 -18.94 26.78
N ASP A 365 36.81 -19.28 27.95
CA ASP A 365 38.17 -18.89 28.35
C ASP A 365 39.22 -19.45 27.38
N GLU A 366 39.09 -20.71 26.94
CA GLU A 366 40.02 -21.34 26.01
C GLU A 366 39.98 -20.67 24.61
N VAL A 367 38.78 -20.27 24.18
CA VAL A 367 38.60 -19.56 22.90
C VAL A 367 39.23 -18.16 22.99
N ILE A 368 39.06 -17.44 24.09
CA ILE A 368 39.69 -16.14 24.31
C ILE A 368 41.21 -16.29 24.35
N GLU A 369 41.75 -17.26 25.10
CA GLU A 369 43.19 -17.53 25.15
C GLU A 369 43.77 -17.91 23.74
N GLY A 370 42.98 -18.73 23.01
CA GLY A 370 43.32 -19.08 21.62
C GLY A 370 43.46 -17.86 20.74
N ALA A 371 42.51 -16.92 20.84
CA ALA A 371 42.56 -15.65 20.10
C ALA A 371 43.78 -14.80 20.49
N LEU A 372 44.08 -14.70 21.78
CA LEU A 372 45.22 -13.94 22.29
C LEU A 372 46.58 -14.51 21.85
N LYS A 373 46.70 -15.81 21.64
CA LYS A 373 47.92 -16.43 21.05
C LYS A 373 48.17 -16.03 19.58
N HIS A 374 47.11 -15.70 18.85
CA HIS A 374 47.19 -15.23 17.46
C HIS A 374 47.50 -13.73 17.35
N ILE A 375 47.18 -12.95 18.39
CA ILE A 375 47.50 -11.53 18.46
C ILE A 375 49.02 -11.42 18.72
N SER A 376 49.71 -11.01 17.69
CA SER A 376 51.13 -11.06 17.48
C SER A 376 51.99 -10.57 18.66
N ARG A 377 53.19 -11.18 18.81
CA ARG A 377 54.25 -10.91 19.79
C ARG A 377 54.86 -9.50 19.75
N ASP A 378 54.47 -8.67 18.81
CA ASP A 378 55.03 -7.33 18.58
C ASP A 378 54.32 -6.20 19.36
N HIS A 379 53.40 -6.56 20.32
CA HIS A 379 52.61 -5.59 21.07
C HIS A 379 53.08 -5.37 22.52
N SER A 380 54.41 -5.48 22.75
CA SER A 380 55.03 -5.17 24.06
C SER A 380 54.75 -3.74 24.55
N ASP A 381 54.27 -2.86 23.69
CA ASP A 381 53.90 -1.47 23.99
C ASP A 381 52.51 -1.32 24.61
N TYR A 382 51.72 -2.39 24.74
CA TYR A 382 50.32 -2.35 25.26
C TYR A 382 50.14 -3.32 26.43
N GLU A 383 49.30 -2.95 27.42
CA GLU A 383 48.92 -3.83 28.50
C GLU A 383 47.63 -4.60 28.13
N LEU A 384 47.79 -5.80 27.57
CA LEU A 384 46.69 -6.69 27.24
C LEU A 384 46.43 -7.66 28.40
N LYS A 385 45.25 -7.56 29.05
CA LYS A 385 44.90 -8.34 30.22
C LYS A 385 43.60 -9.13 29.97
N PHE A 386 43.67 -10.45 30.16
CA PHE A 386 42.51 -11.29 30.23
C PHE A 386 42.16 -11.51 31.70
N ILE A 387 40.93 -11.23 32.08
CA ILE A 387 40.39 -11.44 33.45
C ILE A 387 39.52 -12.68 33.37
N HIS A 388 40.01 -13.78 33.89
CA HIS A 388 39.32 -15.05 33.93
C HIS A 388 38.07 -14.97 34.82
N SER A 389 37.01 -15.66 34.39
CA SER A 389 35.81 -15.84 35.21
C SER A 389 36.06 -16.83 36.33
N GLU A 390 35.44 -16.61 37.49
CA GLU A 390 35.44 -17.60 38.57
C GLU A 390 34.55 -18.80 38.26
N GLU A 391 33.60 -18.65 37.33
CA GLU A 391 32.68 -19.67 36.87
C GLU A 391 33.14 -20.30 35.55
N LEU A 392 32.86 -21.58 35.35
CA LEU A 392 33.12 -22.27 34.09
C LEU A 392 32.06 -21.84 33.05
N LEU A 393 32.46 -21.06 32.06
CA LEU A 393 31.59 -20.51 31.04
C LEU A 393 31.63 -21.37 29.78
N LEU A 394 30.53 -22.09 29.51
CA LEU A 394 30.38 -22.92 28.31
C LEU A 394 29.34 -22.33 27.35
N ALA A 395 29.69 -22.23 26.11
CA ALA A 395 28.80 -21.73 25.04
C ALA A 395 28.87 -22.60 23.81
N LYS A 396 27.74 -22.69 23.08
CA LYS A 396 27.67 -23.37 21.80
C LYS A 396 28.08 -22.42 20.71
N MET A 397 29.28 -22.65 20.11
CA MET A 397 29.85 -21.74 19.12
C MET A 397 30.74 -22.46 18.10
N ASP A 398 31.02 -21.80 16.98
CA ASP A 398 32.14 -22.13 16.09
C ASP A 398 33.38 -21.36 16.56
N SER A 399 34.26 -22.05 17.27
CA SER A 399 35.46 -21.47 17.91
C SER A 399 36.34 -20.69 16.95
N ARG A 400 36.48 -21.13 15.69
CA ARG A 400 37.31 -20.44 14.68
C ARG A 400 36.75 -19.06 14.33
N LEU A 401 35.42 -18.97 14.18
CA LEU A 401 34.76 -17.70 13.86
C LEU A 401 34.80 -16.76 15.06
N PHE A 402 34.66 -17.30 16.29
CA PHE A 402 34.75 -16.48 17.50
C PHE A 402 36.16 -15.99 17.77
N ILE A 403 37.19 -16.79 17.52
CA ILE A 403 38.58 -16.34 17.54
C ILE A 403 38.78 -15.13 16.58
N GLN A 404 38.19 -15.18 15.39
CA GLN A 404 38.23 -14.08 14.43
C GLN A 404 37.49 -12.82 14.93
N VAL A 405 36.36 -12.96 15.62
CA VAL A 405 35.63 -11.85 16.26
C VAL A 405 36.51 -11.17 17.29
N ILE A 406 37.15 -11.94 18.19
CA ILE A 406 38.01 -11.40 19.25
C ILE A 406 39.23 -10.71 18.66
N ILE A 407 39.92 -11.33 17.69
CA ILE A 407 41.06 -10.74 16.98
C ILE A 407 40.64 -9.41 16.34
N ASN A 408 39.55 -9.36 15.60
CA ASN A 408 39.11 -8.14 14.93
C ASN A 408 38.82 -6.99 15.91
N ILE A 409 38.22 -7.27 17.06
CA ILE A 409 37.91 -6.24 18.07
C ILE A 409 39.18 -5.80 18.78
N VAL A 410 40.09 -6.73 19.16
CA VAL A 410 41.36 -6.38 19.82
C VAL A 410 42.27 -5.63 18.88
N ASP A 411 42.38 -6.03 17.60
CA ASP A 411 43.18 -5.29 16.58
C ASP A 411 42.64 -3.87 16.40
N ASN A 412 41.32 -3.68 16.44
CA ASN A 412 40.73 -2.33 16.43
C ASN A 412 41.16 -1.54 17.68
N ALA A 413 41.12 -2.13 18.87
CA ALA A 413 41.57 -1.49 20.10
C ALA A 413 43.03 -1.09 19.99
N LEU A 414 43.91 -2.00 19.57
CA LEU A 414 45.34 -1.73 19.37
C LEU A 414 45.62 -0.63 18.33
N LYS A 415 44.82 -0.56 17.28
CA LYS A 415 44.96 0.40 16.20
C LYS A 415 44.53 1.83 16.58
N TYR A 416 43.47 1.96 17.38
CA TYR A 416 42.86 3.25 17.69
C TYR A 416 43.23 3.81 19.06
N THR A 417 44.03 3.07 19.85
CA THR A 417 44.53 3.53 21.15
C THR A 417 46.02 3.92 21.06
N PRO A 418 46.49 4.90 21.83
CA PRO A 418 47.89 5.24 21.90
C PRO A 418 48.73 4.11 22.52
N LYS A 419 50.04 4.10 22.24
CA LYS A 419 50.97 3.18 22.92
C LYS A 419 50.95 3.36 24.41
N GLY A 420 51.03 2.28 25.17
CA GLY A 420 50.85 2.27 26.61
C GLY A 420 49.42 2.13 27.10
N SER A 421 48.49 1.98 26.17
CA SER A 421 47.08 1.77 26.52
C SER A 421 46.82 0.39 27.10
N LYS A 422 45.77 0.32 27.93
CA LYS A 422 45.30 -0.90 28.57
C LYS A 422 44.08 -1.43 27.82
N ILE A 423 44.11 -2.74 27.50
CA ILE A 423 42.98 -3.45 26.86
C ILE A 423 42.65 -4.61 27.78
N GLU A 424 41.40 -4.64 28.28
CA GLU A 424 40.91 -5.68 29.18
C GLU A 424 39.82 -6.52 28.49
N ILE A 425 39.95 -7.83 28.61
CA ILE A 425 38.95 -8.79 28.13
C ILE A 425 38.40 -9.52 29.30
N TYR A 426 37.09 -9.64 29.40
CA TYR A 426 36.43 -10.40 30.47
C TYR A 426 35.11 -10.99 29.96
N ALA A 427 34.70 -12.12 30.55
CA ALA A 427 33.46 -12.79 30.27
C ALA A 427 32.66 -12.99 31.56
N ARG A 428 31.33 -12.87 31.47
CA ARG A 428 30.43 -13.09 32.61
C ARG A 428 29.13 -13.74 32.15
N LYS A 429 28.54 -14.55 33.03
CA LYS A 429 27.21 -15.10 32.78
C LYS A 429 26.14 -14.08 33.17
N GLU A 430 25.23 -13.80 32.23
CA GLU A 430 24.07 -12.93 32.43
C GLU A 430 22.80 -13.73 32.06
N ASN A 431 22.14 -14.29 33.06
CA ASN A 431 20.99 -15.18 32.88
C ASN A 431 21.34 -16.42 32.02
N GLN A 432 20.71 -16.54 30.85
CA GLN A 432 20.94 -17.62 29.87
C GLN A 432 21.98 -17.26 28.81
N MET A 433 22.64 -16.13 28.94
CA MET A 433 23.63 -15.64 28.00
C MET A 433 24.97 -15.45 28.67
N ILE A 434 26.04 -15.57 27.91
CA ILE A 434 27.39 -15.19 28.31
C ILE A 434 27.72 -13.88 27.59
N ALA A 435 28.02 -12.84 28.34
CA ALA A 435 28.48 -11.56 27.81
C ALA A 435 30.01 -11.52 27.85
N ILE A 436 30.62 -11.31 26.68
CA ILE A 436 32.08 -11.14 26.53
C ILE A 436 32.31 -9.68 26.20
N SER A 437 33.15 -9.02 26.98
CA SER A 437 33.47 -7.59 26.85
C SER A 437 34.95 -7.39 26.62
N ILE A 438 35.26 -6.49 25.65
CA ILE A 438 36.59 -6.03 25.33
C ILE A 438 36.59 -4.51 25.51
N ALA A 439 37.36 -4.05 26.53
CA ALA A 439 37.40 -2.66 26.93
C ALA A 439 38.79 -2.07 26.65
N ASP A 440 38.82 -0.92 26.01
CA ASP A 440 40.03 -0.11 25.81
C ASP A 440 39.91 1.23 26.57
N ASN A 441 41.07 1.89 26.78
CA ASN A 441 41.16 3.22 27.39
C ASN A 441 41.54 4.29 26.33
N GLY A 442 41.13 4.12 25.08
CA GLY A 442 41.41 5.03 23.99
C GLY A 442 40.56 6.29 23.95
N LYS A 443 40.45 6.91 22.79
CA LYS A 443 39.71 8.16 22.58
C LYS A 443 38.18 8.01 22.58
N GLY A 444 37.65 6.78 22.59
CA GLY A 444 36.23 6.51 22.47
C GLY A 444 35.69 6.69 21.06
N ILE A 445 34.38 6.46 20.91
CA ILE A 445 33.64 6.56 19.65
C ILE A 445 32.51 7.57 19.81
N ALA A 446 32.41 8.53 18.90
CA ALA A 446 31.34 9.53 18.93
C ALA A 446 29.95 8.88 18.85
N ASP A 447 28.96 9.39 19.60
CA ASP A 447 27.61 8.80 19.70
C ASP A 447 26.93 8.63 18.33
N CYS A 448 27.10 9.60 17.43
CA CYS A 448 26.56 9.54 16.06
C CYS A 448 27.17 8.43 15.19
N ALA A 449 28.32 7.87 15.60
CA ALA A 449 29.03 6.82 14.88
C ALA A 449 28.75 5.43 15.46
N LYS A 450 28.34 5.29 16.75
CA LYS A 450 28.17 4.01 17.44
C LYS A 450 27.21 3.05 16.74
N GLU A 451 26.12 3.55 16.15
CA GLU A 451 25.19 2.72 15.39
C GLU A 451 25.77 2.32 14.02
N LYS A 452 26.61 3.17 13.43
CA LYS A 452 27.10 3.02 12.06
C LYS A 452 28.40 2.21 11.96
N ILE A 453 29.15 2.06 13.04
CA ILE A 453 30.46 1.33 13.00
C ILE A 453 30.33 -0.13 12.62
N PHE A 454 29.12 -0.69 12.73
CA PHE A 454 28.79 -2.04 12.30
C PHE A 454 28.24 -2.12 10.88
N ASP A 455 28.08 -0.97 10.19
CA ASP A 455 27.68 -0.95 8.79
C ASP A 455 28.86 -1.35 7.90
N MET A 456 28.57 -2.05 6.83
CA MET A 456 29.56 -2.48 5.86
C MET A 456 30.28 -1.26 5.27
N PHE A 457 31.63 -1.26 5.30
CA PHE A 457 32.51 -0.18 4.81
C PHE A 457 32.46 1.14 5.58
N TYR A 458 31.87 1.19 6.73
CA TYR A 458 31.90 2.38 7.55
C TYR A 458 33.26 2.54 8.22
N THR A 459 33.87 3.72 8.04
CA THR A 459 35.12 4.15 8.72
C THR A 459 34.90 5.54 9.31
N ALA A 460 35.15 5.70 10.60
CA ALA A 460 34.89 6.96 11.33
C ALA A 460 35.80 8.12 10.92
N ASP A 461 37.01 7.86 10.40
CA ASP A 461 38.03 8.85 10.05
C ASP A 461 38.39 8.80 8.56
N SER A 462 37.84 9.75 7.77
CA SER A 462 38.21 9.94 6.35
C SER A 462 39.48 10.79 6.15
N LYS A 463 40.07 11.35 7.21
CA LYS A 463 41.13 12.37 7.13
C LYS A 463 42.54 11.91 7.45
N VAL A 464 42.75 10.72 7.96
CA VAL A 464 44.12 10.24 8.26
C VAL A 464 44.64 9.43 7.07
N ALA A 465 45.59 10.01 6.36
CA ALA A 465 46.30 9.38 5.25
C ALA A 465 47.35 8.36 5.76
N ASP A 466 46.93 7.38 6.56
CA ASP A 466 47.82 6.33 7.04
C ASP A 466 47.54 5.02 6.29
N SER A 467 48.60 4.36 5.85
CA SER A 467 48.59 3.10 5.07
C SER A 467 47.95 1.90 5.78
N ARG A 468 47.41 2.09 6.99
CA ARG A 468 46.75 1.07 7.83
C ARG A 468 45.24 1.16 7.82
N ARG A 469 44.62 1.68 6.74
CA ARG A 469 43.15 1.80 6.64
C ARG A 469 42.50 0.43 6.67
N GLY A 470 41.63 0.20 7.65
CA GLY A 470 40.72 -0.92 7.63
C GLY A 470 39.55 -0.63 6.67
N LEU A 471 39.14 -1.60 5.89
CA LEU A 471 38.04 -1.54 4.93
C LEU A 471 36.67 -1.32 5.55
N GLY A 472 36.56 -1.22 6.88
CA GLY A 472 35.26 -1.18 7.55
C GLY A 472 34.50 -2.51 7.47
N LEU A 473 35.18 -3.62 7.17
CA LEU A 473 34.56 -4.96 7.11
C LEU A 473 34.66 -5.72 8.43
N GLY A 474 35.66 -5.43 9.28
CA GLY A 474 35.93 -6.21 10.49
C GLY A 474 34.77 -6.20 11.48
N LEU A 475 34.24 -5.02 11.83
CA LEU A 475 33.12 -4.91 12.77
C LEU A 475 31.79 -5.39 12.18
N PHE A 476 31.58 -5.19 10.87
CA PHE A 476 30.45 -5.78 10.16
C PHE A 476 30.49 -7.32 10.23
N LEU A 477 31.64 -7.91 9.97
CA LEU A 477 31.84 -9.36 10.08
C LEU A 477 31.62 -9.85 11.51
N CYS A 478 32.12 -9.14 12.51
CA CYS A 478 31.86 -9.47 13.93
C CYS A 478 30.35 -9.51 14.24
N LYS A 479 29.62 -8.47 13.83
CA LYS A 479 28.16 -8.42 14.02
C LYS A 479 27.46 -9.59 13.32
N SER A 480 27.84 -9.88 12.10
CA SER A 480 27.23 -10.96 11.31
C SER A 480 27.51 -12.34 11.89
N ILE A 481 28.75 -12.61 12.33
CA ILE A 481 29.11 -13.86 13.01
C ILE A 481 28.31 -14.03 14.30
N ILE A 482 28.25 -12.99 15.14
CA ILE A 482 27.53 -13.02 16.42
C ILE A 482 26.04 -13.24 16.19
N GLN A 483 25.43 -12.56 15.23
CA GLN A 483 24.02 -12.73 14.86
C GLN A 483 23.73 -14.14 14.34
N ALA A 484 24.62 -14.72 13.53
CA ALA A 484 24.50 -16.10 13.06
C ALA A 484 24.53 -17.12 14.21
N HIS A 485 25.15 -16.79 15.34
CA HIS A 485 25.16 -17.59 16.57
C HIS A 485 24.00 -17.24 17.54
N GLY A 486 23.03 -16.39 17.11
CA GLY A 486 21.88 -15.98 17.94
C GLY A 486 22.23 -14.95 19.02
N GLY A 487 23.42 -14.36 18.98
CA GLY A 487 23.88 -13.33 19.91
C GLY A 487 23.64 -11.90 19.44
N THR A 488 24.06 -10.94 20.27
CA THR A 488 24.03 -9.50 19.98
C THR A 488 25.39 -8.88 20.25
N ILE A 489 25.75 -7.81 19.50
CA ILE A 489 26.95 -7.01 19.77
C ILE A 489 26.54 -5.56 19.96
N GLN A 490 27.17 -4.91 20.94
CA GLN A 490 26.94 -3.52 21.31
C GLN A 490 28.26 -2.81 21.61
N VAL A 491 28.23 -1.48 21.53
CA VAL A 491 29.36 -0.63 21.87
C VAL A 491 28.92 0.44 22.86
N ALA A 492 29.75 0.66 23.89
CA ALA A 492 29.52 1.67 24.92
C ALA A 492 30.82 2.44 25.23
N ASP A 493 30.70 3.56 25.93
CA ASP A 493 31.85 4.29 26.43
C ASP A 493 32.44 3.61 27.65
N ASN A 494 33.77 3.55 27.73
CA ASN A 494 34.49 3.13 28.89
C ASN A 494 34.75 4.31 29.86
N VAL A 495 34.79 4.06 31.15
CA VAL A 495 35.02 5.09 32.16
C VAL A 495 36.47 4.98 32.70
N PRO A 496 37.22 6.07 32.75
CA PRO A 496 36.87 7.49 32.48
C PRO A 496 36.90 7.88 31.00
N HIS A 497 37.50 7.11 30.12
CA HIS A 497 37.50 7.29 28.64
C HIS A 497 37.85 5.96 27.95
N GLY A 498 37.41 5.79 26.72
CA GLY A 498 37.65 4.60 25.90
C GLY A 498 36.39 3.99 25.35
N THR A 499 36.50 2.76 24.86
CA THR A 499 35.42 2.01 24.25
C THR A 499 35.26 0.63 24.89
N ILE A 500 34.02 0.17 25.05
CA ILE A 500 33.70 -1.20 25.43
C ILE A 500 32.87 -1.82 24.34
N PHE A 501 33.36 -2.88 23.71
CA PHE A 501 32.57 -3.77 22.86
C PHE A 501 32.10 -4.94 23.70
N THR A 502 30.77 -5.16 23.72
CA THR A 502 30.17 -6.31 24.44
C THR A 502 29.36 -7.12 23.43
N PHE A 503 29.58 -8.42 23.40
CA PHE A 503 28.80 -9.34 22.60
C PHE A 503 28.34 -10.54 23.41
N THR A 504 27.22 -11.14 23.03
CA THR A 504 26.57 -12.20 23.80
C THR A 504 26.51 -13.51 23.02
N LEU A 505 26.56 -14.61 23.79
CA LEU A 505 26.39 -15.98 23.32
C LEU A 505 25.40 -16.71 24.22
N GLN A 506 24.72 -17.72 23.70
CA GLN A 506 23.87 -18.57 24.47
C GLN A 506 24.73 -19.45 25.41
N ALA A 507 24.46 -19.38 26.70
CA ALA A 507 25.12 -20.23 27.70
C ALA A 507 24.61 -21.67 27.61
N GLU A 508 25.51 -22.62 27.72
CA GLU A 508 25.17 -24.04 27.83
C GLU A 508 25.56 -24.56 29.22
N GLU A 509 24.72 -25.44 29.74
CA GLU A 509 24.98 -26.11 31.01
C GLU A 509 25.25 -27.59 30.73
N VAL A 510 26.45 -28.06 31.08
CA VAL A 510 26.74 -29.49 31.06
C VAL A 510 26.22 -30.08 32.38
N THR A 511 25.12 -30.79 32.32
CA THR A 511 24.75 -31.72 33.39
C THR A 511 25.72 -32.90 33.34
N LEU A 512 26.69 -32.92 34.21
CA LEU A 512 27.49 -34.11 34.47
C LEU A 512 26.52 -35.17 35.01
N ASN A 513 26.07 -36.08 34.16
CA ASN A 513 25.41 -37.30 34.62
C ASN A 513 26.49 -38.13 35.29
N GLU A 514 26.43 -38.22 36.62
CA GLU A 514 27.17 -39.19 37.39
C GLU A 514 26.80 -40.64 37.06
#